data_ebd9da7f93721ba1423cba695960c88c
#
_entry.id   ebd9da7f93721ba1423cba695960c88c
#
_cell.length_a   1.000
_cell.length_b   1.000
_cell.length_c   1.000
_cell.angle_alpha   90.00
_cell.angle_beta   90.00
_cell.angle_gamma   90.00
#
_symmetry.space_group_name_H-M   'P 1'
#
loop_
_entity.id
_entity.type
_entity.pdbx_description
1 polymer ?
#
loop_
_entity_poly.entity_id
_entity_poly.type
_entity_poly.pdbx_seq_one_letter_code
_entity_poly.pdbx_strand_id
1 'polypeptide(L)'
;MEKIFYVRRNEFENSLCAVRTILAKYFGIQNPVILRTENGKPYLKDNAVYFSVTHTKDALFLAFCDENVGIDAEHTEKDVDFLPIIKRFSALERKEIVDKQAFLRNFTAKESAVKWLGGTLARDFRKLQFINGKISYGEIELPTKTVFIPLDNYIVAVTSERDFSNVETIIL
;
A
#
# COMPACT_ATOMS: atom_id res chain seq x y z
N MET A 1 -16.65 -0.70 3.06
CA MET A 1 -16.58 0.64 2.39
C MET A 1 -15.22 0.79 1.71
N GLU A 2 -14.88 -0.16 0.86
CA GLU A 2 -13.57 -0.27 0.22
C GLU A 2 -13.56 0.57 -1.05
N LYS A 3 -12.57 1.47 -1.21
CA LYS A 3 -12.35 2.28 -2.41
C LYS A 3 -10.87 2.40 -2.72
N ILE A 4 -10.56 2.33 -4.00
CA ILE A 4 -9.21 2.56 -4.52
C ILE A 4 -9.28 3.71 -5.51
N PHE A 5 -8.31 4.61 -5.41
CA PHE A 5 -8.18 5.73 -6.34
C PHE A 5 -6.80 5.70 -6.99
N TYR A 6 -6.80 5.90 -8.30
CA TYR A 6 -5.64 6.23 -9.10
C TYR A 6 -5.74 7.69 -9.52
N VAL A 7 -4.70 8.44 -9.27
CA VAL A 7 -4.65 9.88 -9.56
C VAL A 7 -3.34 10.20 -10.26
N ARG A 8 -3.39 10.95 -11.37
CA ARG A 8 -2.17 11.46 -11.99
C ARG A 8 -1.50 12.47 -11.05
N ARG A 9 -0.19 12.38 -10.90
CA ARG A 9 0.56 13.15 -9.90
C ARG A 9 0.37 14.68 -10.02
N ASN A 10 0.13 15.17 -11.21
CA ASN A 10 -0.02 16.61 -11.48
C ASN A 10 -1.40 17.18 -11.18
N GLU A 11 -2.39 16.32 -10.83
CA GLU A 11 -3.76 16.74 -10.52
C GLU A 11 -3.88 17.40 -9.14
N PHE A 12 -2.94 17.16 -8.23
CA PHE A 12 -2.95 17.71 -6.90
C PHE A 12 -1.58 18.24 -6.48
N GLU A 13 -1.57 19.32 -5.71
CA GLU A 13 -0.36 19.92 -5.16
C GLU A 13 0.45 18.92 -4.32
N ASN A 14 -0.23 18.10 -3.54
CA ASN A 14 0.37 17.04 -2.73
C ASN A 14 -0.65 15.94 -2.39
N SER A 15 -0.16 14.82 -1.85
CA SER A 15 -1.00 13.67 -1.51
C SER A 15 -2.09 13.96 -0.48
N LEU A 16 -1.88 14.89 0.46
CA LEU A 16 -2.89 15.25 1.45
C LEU A 16 -4.01 16.10 0.85
N CYS A 17 -3.73 16.91 -0.18
CA CYS A 17 -4.77 17.59 -0.95
C CYS A 17 -5.67 16.57 -1.65
N ALA A 18 -5.11 15.55 -2.28
CA ALA A 18 -5.87 14.45 -2.87
C ALA A 18 -6.76 13.74 -1.82
N VAL A 19 -6.19 13.38 -0.66
CA VAL A 19 -6.93 12.76 0.43
C VAL A 19 -8.12 13.63 0.87
N ARG A 20 -7.92 14.94 1.10
CA ARG A 20 -8.99 15.86 1.52
C ARG A 20 -10.10 15.95 0.48
N THR A 21 -9.75 16.08 -0.79
CA THR A 21 -10.71 16.14 -1.89
C THR A 21 -11.53 14.87 -2.00
N ILE A 22 -10.88 13.70 -1.90
CA ILE A 22 -11.56 12.41 -1.95
C ILE A 22 -12.49 12.24 -0.75
N LEU A 23 -12.04 12.57 0.47
CA LEU A 23 -12.85 12.50 1.67
C LEU A 23 -14.11 13.38 1.58
N ALA A 24 -13.96 14.60 1.08
CA ALA A 24 -15.09 15.50 0.87
C ALA A 24 -16.07 14.96 -0.18
N LYS A 25 -15.55 14.53 -1.34
CA LYS A 25 -16.38 14.15 -2.50
C LYS A 25 -17.05 12.78 -2.35
N TYR A 26 -16.34 11.79 -1.81
CA TYR A 26 -16.79 10.41 -1.81
C TYR A 26 -17.23 9.87 -0.45
N PHE A 27 -16.88 10.57 0.63
CA PHE A 27 -17.22 10.17 2.00
C PHE A 27 -18.01 11.24 2.76
N GLY A 28 -18.23 12.42 2.16
CA GLY A 28 -18.98 13.53 2.79
C GLY A 28 -18.24 14.20 3.97
N ILE A 29 -16.95 13.88 4.17
CA ILE A 29 -16.16 14.39 5.29
C ILE A 29 -15.55 15.73 4.89
N GLN A 30 -16.15 16.82 5.38
CA GLN A 30 -15.67 18.18 5.14
C GLN A 30 -14.62 18.58 6.19
N ASN A 31 -13.58 19.31 5.77
CA ASN A 31 -12.51 19.82 6.65
C ASN A 31 -11.87 18.77 7.56
N PRO A 32 -11.43 17.61 7.04
CA PRO A 32 -10.89 16.53 7.84
C PRO A 32 -9.62 16.95 8.60
N VAL A 33 -9.54 16.61 9.89
CA VAL A 33 -8.31 16.77 10.67
C VAL A 33 -7.44 15.55 10.47
N ILE A 34 -6.36 15.72 9.70
CA ILE A 34 -5.40 14.67 9.40
C ILE A 34 -4.19 14.84 10.31
N LEU A 35 -3.92 13.82 11.09
CA LEU A 35 -2.76 13.71 11.97
C LEU A 35 -1.75 12.71 11.40
N ARG A 36 -0.59 12.57 12.05
CA ARG A 36 0.41 11.55 11.72
C ARG A 36 0.76 10.73 12.95
N THR A 37 0.94 9.43 12.75
CA THR A 37 1.51 8.56 13.77
C THR A 37 2.99 8.91 14.02
N GLU A 38 3.61 8.36 15.07
CA GLU A 38 5.03 8.49 15.32
C GLU A 38 5.91 8.06 14.14
N ASN A 39 5.45 7.07 13.36
CA ASN A 39 6.13 6.57 12.17
C ASN A 39 5.75 7.34 10.89
N GLY A 40 4.98 8.44 11.01
CA GLY A 40 4.63 9.33 9.90
C GLY A 40 3.42 8.92 9.06
N LYS A 41 2.75 7.78 9.34
CA LYS A 41 1.53 7.37 8.63
C LYS A 41 0.43 8.41 8.91
N PRO A 42 -0.18 9.02 7.87
CA PRO A 42 -1.31 9.93 8.06
C PRO A 42 -2.58 9.16 8.42
N TYR A 43 -3.41 9.76 9.28
CA TYR A 43 -4.70 9.21 9.69
C TYR A 43 -5.70 10.31 10.04
N LEU A 44 -7.00 10.00 10.00
CA LEU A 44 -8.06 10.90 10.48
C LEU A 44 -8.13 10.86 12.00
N LYS A 45 -8.23 12.03 12.62
CA LYS A 45 -8.31 12.16 14.09
C LYS A 45 -9.45 11.36 14.72
N ASP A 46 -10.58 11.27 14.03
CA ASP A 46 -11.79 10.57 14.49
C ASP A 46 -11.88 9.11 14.04
N ASN A 47 -10.91 8.67 13.24
CA ASN A 47 -10.89 7.32 12.63
C ASN A 47 -12.18 6.93 11.89
N ALA A 48 -12.92 7.92 11.39
CA ALA A 48 -14.17 7.67 10.66
C ALA A 48 -13.94 6.87 9.37
N VAL A 49 -12.77 7.06 8.75
CA VAL A 49 -12.29 6.32 7.57
C VAL A 49 -10.79 6.12 7.70
N TYR A 50 -10.33 4.89 7.48
CA TYR A 50 -8.91 4.60 7.37
C TYR A 50 -8.46 4.79 5.94
N PHE A 51 -7.24 5.27 5.76
CA PHE A 51 -6.66 5.40 4.42
C PHE A 51 -5.16 5.16 4.41
N SER A 52 -4.66 4.81 3.24
CA SER A 52 -3.23 4.70 2.96
C SER A 52 -2.93 5.31 1.60
N VAL A 53 -1.74 5.86 1.45
CA VAL A 53 -1.30 6.55 0.25
C VAL A 53 0.07 6.03 -0.16
N THR A 54 0.26 5.86 -1.45
CA THR A 54 1.56 5.67 -2.06
C THR A 54 1.68 6.49 -3.34
N HIS A 55 2.89 6.71 -3.80
CA HIS A 55 3.14 7.42 -5.05
C HIS A 55 4.30 6.80 -5.82
N THR A 56 4.14 6.79 -7.12
CA THR A 56 5.22 6.55 -8.08
C THR A 56 5.73 7.89 -8.62
N LYS A 57 6.58 7.83 -9.65
CA LYS A 57 7.07 9.05 -10.32
C LYS A 57 5.92 9.91 -10.87
N ASP A 58 4.88 9.29 -11.38
CA ASP A 58 3.83 9.89 -12.22
C ASP A 58 2.40 9.68 -11.69
N ALA A 59 2.22 8.91 -10.61
CA ALA A 59 0.91 8.58 -10.08
C ALA A 59 0.85 8.56 -8.55
N LEU A 60 -0.37 8.81 -8.03
CA LEU A 60 -0.76 8.58 -6.65
C LEU A 60 -1.77 7.44 -6.62
N PHE A 61 -1.62 6.55 -5.65
CA PHE A 61 -2.57 5.49 -5.34
C PHE A 61 -3.04 5.65 -3.91
N LEU A 62 -4.35 5.58 -3.71
CA LEU A 62 -4.96 5.75 -2.40
C LEU A 62 -5.96 4.61 -2.17
N ALA A 63 -5.90 4.01 -1.00
CA ALA A 63 -6.91 3.06 -0.55
C ALA A 63 -7.64 3.63 0.67
N PHE A 64 -8.96 3.46 0.70
CA PHE A 64 -9.84 3.87 1.80
C PHE A 64 -10.66 2.67 2.25
N CYS A 65 -10.86 2.55 3.56
CA CYS A 65 -11.56 1.44 4.19
C CYS A 65 -12.20 1.86 5.51
N ASP A 66 -13.14 1.07 6.02
CA ASP A 66 -13.66 1.19 7.39
C ASP A 66 -12.76 0.53 8.44
N GLU A 67 -11.72 -0.16 8.01
CA GLU A 67 -10.69 -0.75 8.85
C GLU A 67 -9.29 -0.36 8.36
N ASN A 68 -8.26 -0.70 9.13
CA ASN A 68 -6.89 -0.35 8.78
C ASN A 68 -6.49 -0.91 7.41
N VAL A 69 -5.79 -0.11 6.64
CA VAL A 69 -5.37 -0.43 5.27
C VAL A 69 -3.96 0.07 4.98
N GLY A 70 -3.25 -0.68 4.16
CA GLY A 70 -1.98 -0.29 3.56
C GLY A 70 -2.03 -0.46 2.06
N ILE A 71 -1.53 0.51 1.30
CA ILE A 71 -1.36 0.42 -0.16
C ILE A 71 0.07 0.77 -0.54
N ASP A 72 0.60 0.00 -1.48
CA ASP A 72 1.86 0.34 -2.13
C ASP A 72 1.79 0.10 -3.62
N ALA A 73 2.62 0.81 -4.40
CA ALA A 73 2.64 0.72 -5.85
C ALA A 73 4.05 0.95 -6.41
N GLU A 74 4.41 0.14 -7.40
CA GLU A 74 5.65 0.26 -8.15
C GLU A 74 5.38 0.22 -9.64
N HIS A 75 6.09 1.07 -10.42
CA HIS A 75 6.03 1.02 -11.88
C HIS A 75 6.78 -0.21 -12.39
N THR A 76 6.18 -0.99 -13.30
CA THR A 76 6.77 -2.25 -13.81
C THR A 76 8.09 -2.05 -14.54
N GLU A 77 8.27 -0.88 -15.17
CA GLU A 77 9.50 -0.50 -15.88
C GLU A 77 10.53 0.21 -14.99
N LYS A 78 10.24 0.35 -13.67
CA LYS A 78 11.20 0.95 -12.74
C LYS A 78 12.57 0.30 -12.88
N ASP A 79 13.57 1.12 -13.22
CA ASP A 79 14.95 0.65 -13.21
C ASP A 79 15.43 0.57 -11.77
N VAL A 80 15.62 -0.65 -11.30
CA VAL A 80 16.07 -0.92 -9.93
C VAL A 80 17.05 -2.08 -9.91
N ASP A 81 18.23 -1.85 -9.35
CA ASP A 81 19.09 -2.94 -8.91
C ASP A 81 18.51 -3.55 -7.64
N PHE A 82 17.79 -4.66 -7.77
CA PHE A 82 17.17 -5.32 -6.64
C PHE A 82 18.09 -6.29 -5.90
N LEU A 83 19.27 -6.62 -6.42
CA LEU A 83 20.20 -7.55 -5.80
C LEU A 83 20.62 -7.16 -4.38
N PRO A 84 20.91 -5.90 -4.07
CA PRO A 84 21.18 -5.48 -2.69
C PRO A 84 19.96 -5.62 -1.77
N ILE A 85 18.75 -5.38 -2.32
CA ILE A 85 17.51 -5.37 -1.55
C ILE A 85 17.04 -6.81 -1.26
N ILE A 86 17.26 -7.75 -2.18
CA ILE A 86 16.84 -9.15 -2.03
C ILE A 86 17.42 -9.82 -0.78
N LYS A 87 18.57 -9.36 -0.31
CA LYS A 87 19.20 -9.83 0.94
C LYS A 87 18.36 -9.54 2.19
N ARG A 88 17.36 -8.66 2.09
CA ARG A 88 16.43 -8.33 3.17
C ARG A 88 15.22 -9.27 3.22
N PHE A 89 15.03 -10.10 2.21
CA PHE A 89 14.00 -11.11 2.15
C PHE A 89 14.46 -12.41 2.81
N SER A 90 13.52 -13.17 3.36
CA SER A 90 13.80 -14.50 3.93
C SER A 90 14.28 -15.48 2.85
N ALA A 91 14.86 -16.59 3.28
CA ALA A 91 15.30 -17.64 2.35
C ALA A 91 14.13 -18.24 1.56
N LEU A 92 12.93 -18.29 2.13
CA LEU A 92 11.73 -18.81 1.45
C LEU A 92 11.23 -17.82 0.40
N GLU A 93 11.12 -16.54 0.74
CA GLU A 93 10.72 -15.50 -0.23
C GLU A 93 11.68 -15.42 -1.43
N ARG A 94 12.99 -15.54 -1.17
CA ARG A 94 14.00 -15.52 -2.25
C ARG A 94 13.85 -16.65 -3.27
N LYS A 95 13.22 -17.78 -2.91
CA LYS A 95 12.91 -18.85 -3.85
C LYS A 95 11.77 -18.48 -4.81
N GLU A 96 10.86 -17.60 -4.39
CA GLU A 96 9.76 -17.10 -5.21
C GLU A 96 10.18 -15.91 -6.09
N ILE A 97 11.28 -15.23 -5.76
CA ILE A 97 11.78 -14.06 -6.49
C ILE A 97 12.74 -14.54 -7.60
N VAL A 98 12.17 -14.97 -8.72
CA VAL A 98 12.90 -15.51 -9.87
C VAL A 98 13.29 -14.45 -10.91
N ASP A 99 12.62 -13.32 -10.90
CA ASP A 99 12.83 -12.20 -11.83
C ASP A 99 12.47 -10.85 -11.19
N LYS A 100 12.63 -9.78 -11.97
CA LYS A 100 12.30 -8.40 -11.55
C LYS A 100 10.81 -8.24 -11.19
N GLN A 101 9.93 -8.87 -11.94
CA GLN A 101 8.48 -8.74 -11.67
C GLN A 101 8.09 -9.43 -10.36
N ALA A 102 8.61 -10.63 -10.13
CA ALA A 102 8.44 -11.34 -8.87
C ALA A 102 9.03 -10.53 -7.69
N PHE A 103 10.20 -9.91 -7.89
CA PHE A 103 10.79 -9.01 -6.89
C PHE A 103 9.85 -7.82 -6.58
N LEU A 104 9.42 -7.07 -7.60
CA LEU A 104 8.53 -5.91 -7.41
C LEU A 104 7.24 -6.33 -6.72
N ARG A 105 6.64 -7.46 -7.11
CA ARG A 105 5.42 -7.99 -6.51
C ARG A 105 5.61 -8.28 -5.02
N ASN A 106 6.67 -9.00 -4.64
CA ASN A 106 6.96 -9.31 -3.24
C ASN A 106 7.30 -8.06 -2.44
N PHE A 107 8.08 -7.15 -3.02
CA PHE A 107 8.47 -5.89 -2.40
C PHE A 107 7.23 -5.02 -2.10
N THR A 108 6.39 -4.78 -3.12
CA THR A 108 5.15 -3.99 -2.99
C THR A 108 4.18 -4.60 -1.97
N ALA A 109 4.02 -5.94 -1.96
CA ALA A 109 3.21 -6.61 -0.95
C ALA A 109 3.71 -6.35 0.48
N LYS A 110 5.02 -6.45 0.70
CA LYS A 110 5.61 -6.19 2.02
C LYS A 110 5.52 -4.72 2.42
N GLU A 111 5.73 -3.79 1.50
CA GLU A 111 5.55 -2.35 1.78
C GLU A 111 4.10 -2.00 2.13
N SER A 112 3.12 -2.57 1.42
CA SER A 112 1.70 -2.39 1.78
C SER A 112 1.40 -2.93 3.18
N ALA A 113 1.98 -4.08 3.56
CA ALA A 113 1.85 -4.63 4.91
C ALA A 113 2.54 -3.78 5.99
N VAL A 114 3.73 -3.21 5.72
CA VAL A 114 4.37 -2.24 6.62
C VAL A 114 3.47 -1.04 6.86
N LYS A 115 2.83 -0.53 5.80
CA LYS A 115 1.89 0.59 5.91
C LYS A 115 0.62 0.21 6.66
N TRP A 116 0.10 -1.01 6.48
CA TRP A 116 -1.00 -1.54 7.27
C TRP A 116 -0.65 -1.59 8.75
N LEU A 117 0.51 -2.13 9.11
CA LEU A 117 1.02 -2.14 10.50
C LEU A 117 1.25 -0.74 11.09
N GLY A 118 1.32 0.31 10.26
CA GLY A 118 1.80 1.63 10.70
C GLY A 118 3.26 1.62 11.14
N GLY A 119 4.03 0.66 10.62
CA GLY A 119 5.43 0.43 10.93
C GLY A 119 6.40 1.24 10.07
N THR A 120 7.66 0.81 10.03
CA THR A 120 8.70 1.38 9.18
C THR A 120 9.44 0.29 8.40
N LEU A 121 9.92 0.61 7.21
CA LEU A 121 10.71 -0.32 6.40
C LEU A 121 11.99 -0.76 7.10
N ALA A 122 12.62 0.14 7.85
CA ALA A 122 13.86 -0.17 8.55
C ALA A 122 13.68 -1.25 9.63
N ARG A 123 12.58 -1.14 10.41
CA ARG A 123 12.30 -2.03 11.54
C ARG A 123 11.57 -3.30 11.16
N ASP A 124 10.58 -3.18 10.26
CA ASP A 124 9.54 -4.19 10.10
C ASP A 124 9.70 -5.04 8.83
N PHE A 125 10.34 -4.52 7.77
CA PHE A 125 10.45 -5.20 6.48
C PHE A 125 11.07 -6.61 6.58
N ARG A 126 12.12 -6.79 7.39
CA ARG A 126 12.77 -8.09 7.57
C ARG A 126 11.95 -9.09 8.39
N LYS A 127 11.05 -8.59 9.22
CA LYS A 127 10.17 -9.41 10.07
C LYS A 127 8.92 -9.85 9.35
N LEU A 128 8.50 -9.09 8.33
CA LEU A 128 7.40 -9.46 7.45
C LEU A 128 7.87 -10.48 6.42
N GLN A 129 7.01 -11.44 6.12
CA GLN A 129 7.19 -12.38 5.01
C GLN A 129 5.91 -12.40 4.18
N PHE A 130 6.07 -12.40 2.86
CA PHE A 130 4.98 -12.60 1.92
C PHE A 130 5.24 -13.88 1.14
N ILE A 131 4.48 -14.94 1.44
CA ILE A 131 4.65 -16.26 0.86
C ILE A 131 3.28 -16.83 0.51
N ASN A 132 3.12 -17.34 -0.70
CA ASN A 132 1.85 -17.94 -1.17
C ASN A 132 0.63 -17.02 -0.97
N GLY A 133 0.80 -15.71 -1.13
CA GLY A 133 -0.28 -14.72 -0.98
C GLY A 133 -0.63 -14.33 0.46
N LYS A 134 0.09 -14.85 1.45
CA LYS A 134 -0.11 -14.57 2.88
C LYS A 134 1.01 -13.72 3.45
N ILE A 135 0.63 -12.86 4.39
CA ILE A 135 1.59 -12.05 5.17
C ILE A 135 1.74 -12.65 6.57
N SER A 136 2.97 -12.81 7.01
CA SER A 136 3.29 -13.09 8.42
C SER A 136 4.26 -12.07 8.99
N TYR A 137 4.22 -11.88 10.30
CA TYR A 137 5.18 -11.09 11.07
C TYR A 137 5.91 -12.01 12.05
N GLY A 138 7.17 -12.31 11.77
CA GLY A 138 7.86 -13.41 12.43
C GLY A 138 7.18 -14.73 12.08
N GLU A 139 6.75 -15.47 13.12
CA GLU A 139 6.06 -16.76 12.99
C GLU A 139 4.52 -16.63 12.98
N ILE A 140 3.99 -15.40 13.12
CA ILE A 140 2.55 -15.17 13.25
C ILE A 140 1.98 -14.76 11.88
N GLU A 141 1.07 -15.57 11.33
CA GLU A 141 0.29 -15.18 10.16
C GLU A 141 -0.67 -14.05 10.55
N LEU A 142 -0.63 -12.94 9.81
CA LEU A 142 -1.48 -11.78 10.07
C LEU A 142 -2.90 -12.04 9.51
N PRO A 143 -3.95 -11.53 10.18
CA PRO A 143 -5.34 -11.70 9.75
C PRO A 143 -5.67 -10.79 8.56
N THR A 144 -4.77 -10.70 7.58
CA THR A 144 -4.90 -9.80 6.43
C THR A 144 -4.90 -10.56 5.13
N LYS A 145 -5.52 -9.93 4.12
CA LYS A 145 -5.39 -10.32 2.72
C LYS A 145 -4.55 -9.27 2.00
N THR A 146 -3.63 -9.72 1.16
CA THR A 146 -2.93 -8.86 0.23
C THR A 146 -3.45 -9.12 -1.17
N VAL A 147 -4.08 -8.12 -1.76
CA VAL A 147 -4.68 -8.18 -3.09
C VAL A 147 -3.86 -7.31 -4.03
N PHE A 148 -3.61 -7.81 -5.24
CA PHE A 148 -3.00 -7.04 -6.31
C PHE A 148 -4.07 -6.49 -7.23
N ILE A 149 -4.04 -5.17 -7.42
CA ILE A 149 -5.00 -4.47 -8.26
C ILE A 149 -4.44 -4.45 -9.69
N PRO A 150 -5.20 -4.93 -10.68
CA PRO A 150 -4.76 -4.93 -12.06
C PRO A 150 -4.79 -3.50 -12.62
N LEU A 151 -3.63 -2.95 -12.88
CA LEU A 151 -3.43 -1.65 -13.54
C LEU A 151 -2.24 -1.75 -14.48
N ASP A 152 -2.41 -1.24 -15.70
CA ASP A 152 -1.33 -1.23 -16.68
C ASP A 152 -0.12 -0.47 -16.15
N ASN A 153 1.06 -1.02 -16.39
CA ASN A 153 2.36 -0.45 -16.00
C ASN A 153 2.63 -0.33 -14.49
N TYR A 154 1.74 -0.83 -13.63
CA TYR A 154 1.94 -0.78 -12.19
C TYR A 154 1.70 -2.14 -11.53
N ILE A 155 2.47 -2.41 -10.49
CA ILE A 155 2.16 -3.44 -9.49
C ILE A 155 1.64 -2.69 -8.29
N VAL A 156 0.35 -2.85 -7.98
CA VAL A 156 -0.31 -2.21 -6.85
C VAL A 156 -0.77 -3.29 -5.89
N ALA A 157 -0.33 -3.21 -4.63
CA ALA A 157 -0.74 -4.13 -3.57
C ALA A 157 -1.53 -3.40 -2.48
N VAL A 158 -2.64 -3.97 -2.07
CA VAL A 158 -3.45 -3.51 -0.94
C VAL A 158 -3.47 -4.59 0.12
N THR A 159 -3.09 -4.25 1.35
CA THR A 159 -3.16 -5.14 2.52
C THR A 159 -4.18 -4.62 3.51
N SER A 160 -5.17 -5.45 3.87
CA SER A 160 -6.23 -5.13 4.83
C SER A 160 -6.85 -6.42 5.37
N GLU A 161 -7.59 -6.35 6.46
CA GLU A 161 -8.48 -7.43 6.91
C GLU A 161 -9.72 -7.55 6.02
N ARG A 162 -10.09 -6.45 5.33
CA ARG A 162 -11.14 -6.44 4.30
C ARG A 162 -10.64 -6.99 2.97
N ASP A 163 -11.56 -7.50 2.18
CA ASP A 163 -11.27 -8.04 0.85
C ASP A 163 -11.40 -6.95 -0.23
N PHE A 164 -10.31 -6.65 -0.89
CA PHE A 164 -10.24 -5.69 -1.99
C PHE A 164 -10.28 -6.36 -3.39
N SER A 165 -10.53 -7.67 -3.48
CA SER A 165 -10.44 -8.42 -4.75
C SER A 165 -11.42 -7.94 -5.83
N ASN A 166 -12.56 -7.38 -5.43
CA ASN A 166 -13.62 -6.92 -6.34
C ASN A 166 -13.81 -5.40 -6.31
N VAL A 167 -12.84 -4.66 -5.76
CA VAL A 167 -12.93 -3.20 -5.67
C VAL A 167 -12.45 -2.58 -6.98
N GLU A 168 -13.33 -1.84 -7.64
CA GLU A 168 -12.96 -1.09 -8.84
C GLU A 168 -12.10 0.12 -8.50
N THR A 169 -11.09 0.37 -9.33
CA THR A 169 -10.25 1.57 -9.20
C THR A 169 -10.94 2.77 -9.82
N ILE A 170 -11.12 3.82 -9.04
CA ILE A 170 -11.65 5.11 -9.49
C ILE A 170 -10.48 5.94 -10.02
N ILE A 171 -10.57 6.34 -11.28
CA ILE A 171 -9.57 7.20 -11.94
C ILE A 171 -10.01 8.65 -11.80
N LEU A 172 -9.11 9.50 -11.28
CA LEU A 172 -9.31 10.94 -11.12
C LEU A 172 -8.28 11.72 -11.93
#